data_28989c24e23195bd1c2ac72013852916
#
_entry.id   28989c24e23195bd1c2ac72013852916
#
_cell.length_a   1.000
_cell.length_b   1.000
_cell.length_c   1.000
_cell.angle_alpha   90.00
_cell.angle_beta   90.00
_cell.angle_gamma   90.00
#
_symmetry.space_group_name_H-M   'P 1'
#
loop_
_entity.id
_entity.type
_entity.pdbx_description
1 polymer ?
#
loop_
_entity_poly.entity_id
_entity_poly.type
_entity_poly.pdbx_seq_one_letter_code
_entity_poly.pdbx_strand_id
1 'polypeptide(L)' 'GKEDGLYFYKKIIKEAKNYLNPDGMLAFEIGYDQGEAVKNLMEAQDFACVEIKKDLSGLDRLVFGFAREGE' A
#
# COMPACT_ATOMS: atom_id res chain seq x y z
N GLY A 1 -5.79 0.61 17.90
CA GLY A 1 -6.00 0.51 17.68
C GLY A 1 -6.35 0.45 17.47
N LYS A 2 -6.38 0.49 17.69
CA LYS A 2 -6.82 0.26 17.54
C LYS A 2 -7.09 0.11 16.50
N GLU A 3 -6.92 0.26 15.99
CA GLU A 3 -7.29 0.21 15.04
C GLU A 3 -6.90 -0.84 14.33
N ASP A 4 -7.10 -1.62 13.96
CA ASP A 4 -7.16 -2.57 13.02
C ASP A 4 -5.95 -2.76 12.24
N GLY A 5 -4.83 -2.59 12.67
CA GLY A 5 -3.62 -2.84 11.91
C GLY A 5 -3.29 -1.79 10.88
N LEU A 6 -4.21 -0.90 10.57
CA LEU A 6 -3.92 0.13 9.58
C LEU A 6 -2.84 1.08 10.05
N TYR A 7 -2.66 1.19 11.34
CA TYR A 7 -1.60 2.03 11.88
C TYR A 7 -0.23 1.59 11.37
N PHE A 8 0.00 0.27 11.33
CA PHE A 8 1.28 -0.22 10.83
C PHE A 8 1.45 0.09 9.36
N TYR A 9 0.41 -0.12 8.57
CA TYR A 9 0.49 0.18 7.15
C TYR A 9 0.79 1.66 6.94
N LYS A 10 0.10 2.50 7.69
CA LYS A 10 0.29 3.93 7.54
C LYS A 10 1.73 4.33 7.84
N LYS A 11 2.28 3.78 8.91
CA LYS A 11 3.64 4.11 9.30
C LYS A 11 4.65 3.60 8.29
N ILE A 12 4.48 2.35 7.84
CA ILE A 12 5.41 1.77 6.88
C ILE A 12 5.36 2.50 5.56
N ILE A 13 4.16 2.82 5.09
CA ILE A 13 4.00 3.52 3.82
C ILE A 13 4.66 4.89 3.87
N LYS A 14 4.45 5.58 4.97
CA LYS A 14 5.04 6.90 5.11
C LYS A 14 6.55 6.84 5.09
N GLU A 15 7.11 5.85 5.79
CA GLU A 15 8.56 5.74 5.89
C GLU A 15 9.18 5.15 4.64
N ALA A 16 8.44 4.35 3.91
CA ALA A 16 8.99 3.69 2.73
C ALA A 16 9.50 4.69 1.71
N LYS A 17 8.88 5.84 1.65
CA LYS A 17 9.31 6.83 0.68
C LYS A 17 10.72 7.32 0.92
N ASN A 18 11.24 7.12 2.13
CA ASN A 18 12.60 7.52 2.43
C ASN A 18 13.62 6.47 1.99
N TYR A 19 13.15 5.28 1.66
CA TYR A 19 14.06 4.19 1.33
C TYR A 19 13.94 3.72 -0.11
N LEU A 20 12.79 3.94 -0.71
CA LEU A 20 12.59 3.45 -2.07
C LEU A 20 13.24 4.39 -3.08
N ASN A 21 13.84 3.79 -4.07
CA ASN A 21 14.30 4.57 -5.21
C ASN A 21 13.11 5.06 -6.00
N PRO A 22 13.28 6.07 -6.82
CA PRO A 22 12.20 6.47 -7.73
C PRO A 22 11.76 5.24 -8.52
N ASP A 23 10.47 5.08 -8.66
CA ASP A 23 9.88 3.94 -9.32
C ASP A 23 10.04 2.63 -8.57
N GLY A 24 10.51 2.65 -7.34
CA GLY A 24 10.53 1.45 -6.53
C GLY A 24 9.13 1.01 -6.17
N MET A 25 8.93 -0.29 -6.03
CA MET A 25 7.62 -0.83 -5.73
C MET A 25 7.50 -1.17 -4.27
N LEU A 26 6.36 -0.87 -3.69
CA LEU A 26 6.00 -1.28 -2.35
C LEU A 26 4.77 -2.17 -2.44
N ALA A 27 4.83 -3.33 -1.84
CA ALA A 27 3.71 -4.27 -1.90
C ALA A 27 3.43 -4.84 -0.52
N PHE A 28 2.16 -5.07 -0.23
CA PHE A 28 1.73 -5.65 1.03
C PHE A 28 0.80 -6.81 0.79
N GLU A 29 0.94 -7.85 1.59
CA GLU A 29 -0.10 -8.85 1.70
C GLU A 29 -1.09 -8.34 2.72
N ILE A 30 -2.37 -8.45 2.43
CA ILE A 30 -3.39 -7.83 3.25
C ILE A 30 -4.50 -8.80 3.57
N GLY A 31 -5.29 -8.47 4.59
CA GLY A 31 -6.53 -9.17 4.82
C GLY A 31 -7.54 -8.77 3.77
N TYR A 32 -8.49 -9.65 3.52
CA TYR A 32 -9.41 -9.45 2.40
C TYR A 32 -10.23 -8.16 2.53
N ASP A 33 -10.38 -7.65 3.74
CA ASP A 33 -11.18 -6.47 3.96
C ASP A 33 -10.35 -5.20 4.11
N GLN A 34 -9.05 -5.26 3.81
CA GLN A 34 -8.18 -4.11 4.01
C GLN A 34 -7.72 -3.45 2.71
N GLY A 35 -8.09 -4.02 1.57
CA GLY A 35 -7.53 -3.55 0.31
C GLY A 35 -7.74 -2.08 0.04
N GLU A 36 -8.98 -1.62 0.12
CA GLU A 36 -9.26 -0.21 -0.16
C GLU A 36 -8.58 0.72 0.82
N ALA A 37 -8.57 0.34 2.10
CA ALA A 37 -7.96 1.20 3.09
C ALA A 37 -6.47 1.36 2.86
N VAL A 38 -5.78 0.25 2.55
CA VAL A 38 -4.34 0.31 2.30
C VAL A 38 -4.06 1.06 1.01
N LYS A 39 -4.87 0.83 -0.02
CA LYS A 39 -4.70 1.55 -1.26
C LYS A 39 -4.82 3.05 -1.04
N ASN A 40 -5.84 3.47 -0.27
CA ASN A 40 -6.01 4.88 0.01
C ASN A 40 -4.84 5.47 0.77
N LEU A 41 -4.27 4.70 1.71
CA LEU A 41 -3.10 5.17 2.43
C LEU A 41 -1.91 5.38 1.51
N MET A 42 -1.73 4.46 0.57
CA MET A 42 -0.62 4.59 -0.37
C MET A 42 -0.82 5.79 -1.28
N GLU A 43 -2.04 5.98 -1.76
CA GLU A 43 -2.31 7.11 -2.63
C GLU A 43 -2.14 8.43 -1.89
N ALA A 44 -2.50 8.45 -0.61
CA ALA A 44 -2.34 9.67 0.19
C ALA A 44 -0.87 10.03 0.35
N GLN A 45 0.02 9.05 0.25
CA GLN A 45 1.46 9.31 0.33
C GLN A 45 2.10 9.40 -1.05
N ASP A 46 1.29 9.63 -2.06
CA ASP A 46 1.79 9.88 -3.42
C ASP A 46 2.41 8.68 -4.10
N PHE A 47 1.99 7.48 -3.75
CA PHE A 47 2.37 6.34 -4.56
C PHE A 47 1.54 6.33 -5.83
N ALA A 48 2.15 5.93 -6.92
CA ALA A 48 1.51 5.92 -8.22
C ALA A 48 1.09 4.51 -8.59
N CYS A 49 0.08 4.40 -9.42
CA CYS A 49 -0.36 3.12 -9.99
C CYS A 49 -0.67 2.09 -8.90
N VAL A 50 -1.34 2.54 -7.86
CA VAL A 50 -1.67 1.64 -6.76
C VAL A 50 -2.79 0.72 -7.18
N GLU A 51 -2.59 -0.57 -7.01
CA GLU A 51 -3.56 -1.57 -7.43
C GLU A 51 -3.74 -2.63 -6.37
N ILE A 52 -4.92 -3.24 -6.38
CA ILE A 52 -5.25 -4.33 -5.51
C ILE A 52 -5.32 -5.59 -6.36
N LYS A 53 -4.62 -6.65 -5.93
CA LYS A 53 -4.69 -7.94 -6.59
C LYS A 53 -5.52 -8.88 -5.77
N LYS A 54 -6.38 -9.64 -6.45
CA LYS A 54 -7.24 -10.59 -5.79
C LYS A 54 -6.71 -12.00 -5.99
N ASP A 55 -7.08 -12.89 -5.08
CA ASP A 55 -6.72 -14.29 -5.23
C ASP A 55 -7.76 -14.98 -6.13
N LEU A 56 -7.62 -16.27 -6.28
CA LEU A 56 -8.51 -17.02 -7.17
C LEU A 56 -9.95 -17.04 -6.67
N SER A 57 -10.14 -16.78 -5.39
CA SER A 57 -11.49 -16.73 -4.82
C SER A 57 -12.10 -15.34 -4.95
N GLY A 58 -11.38 -14.40 -5.50
CA GLY A 58 -11.89 -13.05 -5.65
C GLY A 58 -11.71 -12.17 -4.45
N LEU A 59 -10.92 -12.60 -3.47
CA LEU A 59 -10.67 -11.80 -2.28
C LEU A 59 -9.38 -11.01 -2.43
N ASP A 60 -9.39 -9.79 -1.92
CA ASP A 60 -8.21 -8.94 -1.97
C ASP A 60 -7.06 -9.60 -1.21
N ARG A 61 -5.91 -9.66 -1.80
CA ARG A 61 -4.76 -10.30 -1.19
C ARG A 61 -3.51 -9.45 -1.17
N LEU A 62 -3.37 -8.57 -2.12
CA LEU A 62 -2.13 -7.83 -2.29
C LEU A 62 -2.46 -6.41 -2.72
N VAL A 63 -1.77 -5.45 -2.16
CA VAL A 63 -1.85 -4.06 -2.64
C VAL A 63 -0.44 -3.65 -2.96
N PHE A 64 -0.24 -3.05 -4.13
CA PHE A 64 1.09 -2.58 -4.49
C PHE A 64 0.98 -1.24 -5.20
N GLY A 65 2.07 -0.51 -5.16
CA GLY A 65 2.15 0.77 -5.84
C GLY A 65 3.61 1.14 -6.03
N PHE A 66 3.86 2.22 -6.73
CA PHE A 66 5.22 2.62 -7.08
C PHE A 66 5.51 4.00 -6.55
N ALA A 67 6.72 4.18 -6.03
CA ALA A 67 7.14 5.48 -5.55
C ALA A 67 7.26 6.42 -6.74
N ARG A 68 6.73 7.64 -6.58
CA ARG A 68 6.88 8.61 -7.64
C ARG A 68 8.28 9.14 -7.65
N GLU A 69 8.73 9.56 -8.84
CA GLU A 69 9.96 10.18 -8.95
C GLU A 69 9.89 11.46 -8.30
N GLY A 70 10.75 11.77 -7.59
CA GLY A 70 10.69 12.80 -6.73
C GLY A 70 10.41 14.13 -7.10
N GLU A 71 10.13 14.83 -6.86
CA GLU A 71 9.89 15.79 -7.13
C GLU A 71 10.08 16.37 -6.57
#